data_1a9f52eecabb40847e395dfce858568b
#
_entry.id   1a9f52eecabb40847e395dfce858568b
#
_cell.length_a   1.000
_cell.length_b   1.000
_cell.length_c   1.000
_cell.angle_alpha   90.00
_cell.angle_beta   90.00
_cell.angle_gamma   90.00
#
_symmetry.space_group_name_H-M   'P 1'
#
loop_
_entity.id
_entity.type
_entity.pdbx_description
1 polymer ?
#
loop_
_entity_poly.entity_id
_entity_poly.type
_entity_poly.pdbx_seq_one_letter_code
_entity_poly.pdbx_strand_id
1 'polypeptide(L)'
;TGSSRKSATNSVLWHMGDEIPAIPNKKEGGFCFGGKIAPIFYNTLEDSGAFPVECDVSKLEMGQEIIFEPFKGQITDAKTNELLCEFKLKTEVLLDEVRANGRIPLIIGRQLTDKTREVLGLEPTDIFRRPNQNDTSKKGYTLAQKMVGKACGVEGVRPGDYCEPRMSTAVSYTHLT
;
A
#
# COMPACT_ATOMS: atom_id res chain seq x y z
N THR A 1 -16.31 7.00 -11.18
CA THR A 1 -16.22 8.42 -11.42
C THR A 1 -17.19 9.18 -10.52
N GLY A 2 -17.00 9.54 -9.40
CA GLY A 2 -17.77 10.37 -8.48
C GLY A 2 -16.83 11.15 -7.59
N SER A 3 -17.33 12.12 -6.84
CA SER A 3 -16.54 12.89 -5.88
C SER A 3 -16.17 12.05 -4.65
N SER A 4 -16.98 11.06 -4.29
CA SER A 4 -16.78 10.19 -3.10
C SER A 4 -16.00 8.92 -3.46
N ARG A 5 -14.71 9.06 -3.72
CA ARG A 5 -13.84 7.94 -4.08
C ARG A 5 -13.74 6.88 -2.98
N LYS A 6 -13.79 7.27 -1.71
CA LYS A 6 -13.79 6.34 -0.59
C LYS A 6 -15.05 5.46 -0.58
N SER A 7 -16.23 6.02 -0.77
CA SER A 7 -17.49 5.25 -0.85
C SER A 7 -17.49 4.31 -2.06
N ALA A 8 -16.96 4.76 -3.20
CA ALA A 8 -16.80 3.91 -4.37
C ALA A 8 -15.88 2.71 -4.10
N THR A 9 -14.75 2.95 -3.43
CA THR A 9 -13.84 1.87 -3.04
C THR A 9 -14.50 0.89 -2.08
N ASN A 10 -15.22 1.38 -1.08
CA ASN A 10 -15.96 0.52 -0.15
C ASN A 10 -16.98 -0.37 -0.87
N SER A 11 -17.67 0.18 -1.89
CA SER A 11 -18.59 -0.62 -2.70
C SER A 11 -17.87 -1.70 -3.50
N VAL A 12 -16.71 -1.39 -4.07
CA VAL A 12 -15.89 -2.39 -4.79
C VAL A 12 -15.39 -3.47 -3.83
N LEU A 13 -14.84 -3.08 -2.68
CA LEU A 13 -14.40 -4.01 -1.63
C LEU A 13 -15.53 -4.92 -1.16
N TRP A 14 -16.75 -4.38 -1.04
CA TRP A 14 -17.92 -5.16 -0.64
C TRP A 14 -18.24 -6.28 -1.61
N HIS A 15 -17.93 -6.11 -2.89
CA HIS A 15 -18.19 -7.12 -3.92
C HIS A 15 -17.01 -8.07 -4.15
N MET A 16 -15.78 -7.61 -3.99
CA MET A 16 -14.59 -8.43 -4.30
C MET A 16 -13.87 -8.99 -3.07
N GLY A 17 -14.08 -8.38 -1.90
CA GLY A 17 -13.36 -8.76 -0.68
C GLY A 17 -13.99 -9.93 0.05
N ASP A 18 -13.19 -10.59 0.86
CA ASP A 18 -13.58 -11.70 1.72
C ASP A 18 -14.19 -11.22 3.05
N GLU A 19 -15.00 -12.07 3.67
CA GLU A 19 -15.57 -11.81 4.99
C GLU A 19 -14.52 -11.97 6.10
N ILE A 20 -14.48 -11.01 7.01
CA ILE A 20 -13.60 -11.09 8.17
C ILE A 20 -14.35 -11.83 9.29
N PRO A 21 -13.82 -12.94 9.82
CA PRO A 21 -14.48 -13.68 10.88
C PRO A 21 -14.83 -12.80 12.09
N ALA A 22 -16.06 -12.88 12.55
CA ALA A 22 -16.60 -12.13 13.68
C ALA A 22 -16.66 -10.59 13.52
N ILE A 23 -16.37 -10.04 12.33
CA ILE A 23 -16.47 -8.60 12.03
C ILE A 23 -17.51 -8.40 10.92
N PRO A 24 -18.78 -8.21 11.23
CA PRO A 24 -19.79 -7.92 10.22
C PRO A 24 -19.54 -6.54 9.59
N ASN A 25 -20.04 -6.35 8.39
CA ASN A 25 -19.98 -5.06 7.67
C ASN A 25 -18.59 -4.56 7.31
N LYS A 26 -17.58 -5.45 7.28
CA LYS A 26 -16.26 -5.15 6.75
C LYS A 26 -15.79 -6.30 5.86
N LYS A 27 -15.12 -5.96 4.79
CA LYS A 27 -14.48 -6.90 3.87
C LYS A 27 -13.00 -6.57 3.77
N GLU A 28 -12.20 -7.55 3.45
CA GLU A 28 -10.76 -7.42 3.25
C GLU A 28 -10.29 -8.14 1.99
N GLY A 29 -9.10 -7.79 1.50
CA GLY A 29 -8.50 -8.44 0.34
C GLY A 29 -9.09 -8.01 -1.00
N GLY A 30 -8.81 -8.82 -2.02
CA GLY A 30 -9.21 -8.58 -3.41
C GLY A 30 -8.16 -7.83 -4.23
N PHE A 31 -8.34 -7.85 -5.55
CA PHE A 31 -7.42 -7.23 -6.50
C PHE A 31 -8.13 -6.17 -7.33
N CYS A 32 -7.45 -5.06 -7.58
CA CYS A 32 -7.97 -3.99 -8.42
C CYS A 32 -6.91 -3.57 -9.44
N PHE A 33 -7.15 -3.90 -10.71
CA PHE A 33 -6.29 -3.51 -11.82
C PHE A 33 -6.86 -2.28 -12.52
N GLY A 34 -6.00 -1.33 -12.86
CA GLY A 34 -6.43 -0.12 -13.57
C GLY A 34 -5.28 0.62 -14.21
N GLY A 35 -5.54 1.34 -15.32
CA GLY A 35 -4.52 2.14 -16.00
C GLY A 35 -3.98 3.26 -15.12
N LYS A 36 -4.88 3.93 -14.39
CA LYS A 36 -4.54 4.92 -13.36
C LYS A 36 -5.59 4.93 -12.28
N ILE A 37 -5.19 4.72 -11.05
CA ILE A 37 -6.08 4.65 -9.89
C ILE A 37 -5.95 5.96 -9.10
N ALA A 38 -7.11 6.60 -8.82
CA ALA A 38 -7.12 7.84 -8.04
C ALA A 38 -6.51 7.61 -6.65
N PRO A 39 -5.69 8.54 -6.11
CA PRO A 39 -4.95 8.32 -4.86
C PRO A 39 -5.82 7.91 -3.67
N ILE A 40 -6.97 8.55 -3.47
CA ILE A 40 -7.88 8.18 -2.36
C ILE A 40 -8.44 6.76 -2.55
N PHE A 41 -8.75 6.37 -3.79
CA PHE A 41 -9.21 5.01 -4.09
C PHE A 41 -8.10 3.99 -3.84
N TYR A 42 -6.90 4.27 -4.33
CA TYR A 42 -5.71 3.45 -4.14
C TYR A 42 -5.41 3.23 -2.65
N ASN A 43 -5.30 4.32 -1.87
CA ASN A 43 -5.00 4.24 -0.43
C ASN A 43 -6.09 3.52 0.36
N THR A 44 -7.37 3.65 -0.02
CA THR A 44 -8.45 2.94 0.67
C THR A 44 -8.39 1.44 0.40
N LEU A 45 -7.94 1.01 -0.79
CA LEU A 45 -7.65 -0.41 -1.07
C LEU A 45 -6.52 -0.93 -0.19
N GLU A 46 -5.39 -0.21 -0.11
CA GLU A 46 -4.26 -0.56 0.77
C GLU A 46 -4.70 -0.69 2.23
N ASP A 47 -5.47 0.27 2.74
CA ASP A 47 -5.98 0.26 4.12
C ASP A 47 -6.82 -0.99 4.43
N SER A 48 -7.44 -1.58 3.41
CA SER A 48 -8.30 -2.76 3.52
C SER A 48 -7.58 -4.08 3.19
N GLY A 49 -6.27 -4.05 2.96
CA GLY A 49 -5.51 -5.23 2.56
C GLY A 49 -5.81 -5.73 1.13
N ALA A 50 -6.51 -4.94 0.32
CA ALA A 50 -6.67 -5.23 -1.09
C ALA A 50 -5.40 -4.84 -1.87
N PHE A 51 -5.23 -5.41 -3.05
CA PHE A 51 -4.06 -5.20 -3.89
C PHE A 51 -4.36 -4.29 -5.09
N PRO A 52 -4.13 -2.97 -5.00
CA PRO A 52 -4.26 -2.07 -6.13
C PRO A 52 -3.03 -2.14 -7.03
N VAL A 53 -3.24 -2.31 -8.34
CA VAL A 53 -2.18 -2.38 -9.35
C VAL A 53 -2.49 -1.42 -10.50
N GLU A 54 -1.57 -0.49 -10.75
CA GLU A 54 -1.62 0.35 -11.95
C GLU A 54 -0.85 -0.35 -13.08
N CYS A 55 -1.60 -0.77 -14.11
CA CYS A 55 -1.04 -1.44 -15.30
C CYS A 55 -1.89 -1.14 -16.54
N ASP A 56 -1.39 -1.48 -17.72
CA ASP A 56 -2.19 -1.44 -18.94
C ASP A 56 -3.20 -2.60 -18.93
N VAL A 57 -4.46 -2.24 -18.78
CA VAL A 57 -5.58 -3.20 -18.73
C VAL A 57 -6.20 -3.49 -20.10
N SER A 58 -5.66 -2.95 -21.19
CA SER A 58 -6.23 -3.06 -22.54
C SER A 58 -6.31 -4.49 -23.06
N LYS A 59 -5.46 -5.39 -22.56
CA LYS A 59 -5.42 -6.81 -22.91
C LYS A 59 -6.14 -7.72 -21.92
N LEU A 60 -6.74 -7.17 -20.86
CA LEU A 60 -7.48 -7.94 -19.87
C LEU A 60 -8.96 -8.00 -20.27
N GLU A 61 -9.53 -9.20 -20.31
CA GLU A 61 -10.91 -9.43 -20.69
C GLU A 61 -11.75 -9.89 -19.50
N MET A 62 -13.05 -9.60 -19.56
CA MET A 62 -13.99 -10.00 -18.52
C MET A 62 -14.14 -11.53 -18.49
N GLY A 63 -13.97 -12.12 -17.30
CA GLY A 63 -14.05 -13.58 -17.12
C GLY A 63 -12.77 -14.33 -17.51
N GLN A 64 -11.71 -13.63 -17.90
CA GLN A 64 -10.41 -14.25 -18.19
C GLN A 64 -9.74 -14.72 -16.90
N GLU A 65 -9.19 -15.93 -16.93
CA GLU A 65 -8.35 -16.46 -15.85
C GLU A 65 -6.90 -15.98 -16.04
N ILE A 66 -6.34 -15.35 -15.01
CA ILE A 66 -5.00 -14.75 -15.05
C ILE A 66 -4.11 -15.26 -13.92
N ILE A 67 -2.81 -15.29 -14.17
CA ILE A 67 -1.79 -15.53 -13.16
C ILE A 67 -1.18 -14.17 -12.82
N PHE A 68 -1.27 -13.79 -11.57
CA PHE A 68 -0.72 -12.54 -11.03
C PHE A 68 0.56 -12.81 -10.24
N GLU A 69 1.68 -12.27 -10.69
CA GLU A 69 2.99 -12.45 -10.07
C GLU A 69 3.53 -11.12 -9.52
N PRO A 70 3.16 -10.74 -8.28
CA PRO A 70 3.48 -9.43 -7.73
C PRO A 70 4.98 -9.16 -7.57
N PHE A 71 5.76 -10.19 -7.32
CA PHE A 71 7.23 -10.06 -7.17
C PHE A 71 7.95 -9.88 -8.51
N LYS A 72 7.39 -10.42 -9.60
CA LYS A 72 7.91 -10.21 -10.95
C LYS A 72 7.33 -8.97 -11.62
N GLY A 73 6.21 -8.46 -11.11
CA GLY A 73 5.49 -7.35 -11.72
C GLY A 73 4.82 -7.72 -13.05
N GLN A 74 4.27 -8.94 -13.14
CA GLN A 74 3.72 -9.48 -14.38
C GLN A 74 2.33 -10.08 -14.16
N ILE A 75 1.49 -9.96 -15.19
CA ILE A 75 0.20 -10.65 -15.30
C ILE A 75 0.22 -11.43 -16.61
N THR A 76 -0.03 -12.73 -16.52
CA THR A 76 -0.09 -13.64 -17.67
C THR A 76 -1.45 -14.33 -17.77
N ASP A 77 -1.83 -14.72 -18.96
CA ASP A 77 -3.01 -15.57 -19.17
C ASP A 77 -2.78 -16.97 -18.61
N ALA A 78 -3.73 -17.47 -17.81
CA ALA A 78 -3.58 -18.77 -17.14
C ALA A 78 -3.59 -19.96 -18.09
N LYS A 79 -4.16 -19.81 -19.31
CA LYS A 79 -4.31 -20.90 -20.28
C LYS A 79 -3.17 -20.92 -21.30
N THR A 80 -2.79 -19.73 -21.78
CA THR A 80 -1.79 -19.60 -22.85
C THR A 80 -0.39 -19.29 -22.33
N ASN A 81 -0.26 -18.85 -21.06
CA ASN A 81 0.95 -18.29 -20.48
C ASN A 81 1.48 -17.03 -21.22
N GLU A 82 0.64 -16.39 -22.03
CA GLU A 82 0.99 -15.16 -22.70
C GLU A 82 1.10 -13.99 -21.68
N LEU A 83 2.12 -13.14 -21.84
CA LEU A 83 2.27 -11.95 -21.04
C LEU A 83 1.20 -10.91 -21.45
N LEU A 84 0.26 -10.62 -20.56
CA LEU A 84 -0.80 -9.64 -20.78
C LEU A 84 -0.35 -8.23 -20.45
N CYS A 85 0.27 -8.04 -19.27
CA CYS A 85 0.85 -6.76 -18.92
C CYS A 85 1.98 -6.88 -17.90
N GLU A 86 2.81 -5.85 -17.85
CA GLU A 86 3.83 -5.64 -16.81
C GLU A 86 3.43 -4.43 -15.95
N PHE A 87 3.83 -4.46 -14.69
CA PHE A 87 3.58 -3.37 -13.77
C PHE A 87 4.74 -3.20 -12.79
N LYS A 88 4.80 -2.02 -12.18
CA LYS A 88 5.71 -1.75 -11.08
C LYS A 88 4.89 -1.28 -9.87
N LEU A 89 5.12 -1.90 -8.74
CA LEU A 89 4.49 -1.46 -7.50
C LEU A 89 4.95 -0.03 -7.14
N LYS A 90 4.05 0.81 -6.64
CA LYS A 90 4.40 2.14 -6.14
C LYS A 90 5.34 2.06 -4.95
N THR A 91 5.15 1.04 -4.13
CA THR A 91 6.01 0.71 -3.00
C THR A 91 5.98 -0.78 -2.72
N GLU A 92 7.10 -1.34 -2.29
CA GLU A 92 7.16 -2.75 -1.86
C GLU A 92 6.47 -2.99 -0.51
N VAL A 93 6.23 -1.93 0.27
CA VAL A 93 5.49 -2.01 1.54
C VAL A 93 4.07 -2.52 1.33
N LEU A 94 3.48 -2.28 0.14
CA LEU A 94 2.17 -2.83 -0.24
C LEU A 94 2.09 -4.35 -0.07
N LEU A 95 3.17 -5.08 -0.33
CA LEU A 95 3.22 -6.54 -0.15
C LEU A 95 3.04 -6.92 1.33
N ASP A 96 3.59 -6.13 2.25
CA ASP A 96 3.43 -6.35 3.68
C ASP A 96 2.04 -5.91 4.16
N GLU A 97 1.46 -4.85 3.58
CA GLU A 97 0.09 -4.40 3.89
C GLU A 97 -0.93 -5.47 3.50
N VAL A 98 -0.80 -6.07 2.32
CA VAL A 98 -1.66 -7.17 1.88
C VAL A 98 -1.50 -8.41 2.78
N ARG A 99 -0.27 -8.78 3.12
CA ARG A 99 0.00 -9.92 4.04
C ARG A 99 -0.58 -9.72 5.43
N ALA A 100 -0.65 -8.47 5.90
CA ALA A 100 -1.19 -8.11 7.20
C ALA A 100 -2.70 -7.82 7.18
N ASN A 101 -3.38 -7.95 6.04
CA ASN A 101 -4.78 -7.57 5.84
C ASN A 101 -5.05 -6.09 6.10
N GLY A 102 -4.12 -5.23 5.69
CA GLY A 102 -4.25 -3.79 5.71
C GLY A 102 -3.15 -3.05 6.44
N ARG A 103 -3.16 -1.74 6.27
CA ARG A 103 -2.12 -0.83 6.79
C ARG A 103 -2.10 -0.79 8.32
N ILE A 104 -3.26 -0.69 8.96
CA ILE A 104 -3.33 -0.59 10.43
C ILE A 104 -2.83 -1.86 11.12
N PRO A 105 -3.27 -3.08 10.73
CA PRO A 105 -2.68 -4.31 11.25
C PRO A 105 -1.16 -4.40 11.06
N LEU A 106 -0.65 -3.96 9.90
CA LEU A 106 0.78 -3.92 9.63
C LEU A 106 1.53 -3.00 10.62
N ILE A 107 1.03 -1.77 10.82
CA ILE A 107 1.65 -0.80 11.74
C ILE A 107 1.68 -1.38 13.17
N ILE A 108 0.56 -1.91 13.65
CA ILE A 108 0.47 -2.50 14.99
C ILE A 108 1.44 -3.69 15.12
N GLY A 109 1.39 -4.63 14.18
CA GLY A 109 2.24 -5.83 14.20
C GLY A 109 3.73 -5.49 14.15
N ARG A 110 4.10 -4.54 13.31
CA ARG A 110 5.48 -4.04 13.21
C ARG A 110 5.96 -3.43 14.52
N GLN A 111 5.18 -2.51 15.11
CA GLN A 111 5.55 -1.87 16.37
C GLN A 111 5.64 -2.86 17.54
N LEU A 112 4.72 -3.81 17.62
CA LEU A 112 4.76 -4.87 18.64
C LEU A 112 5.99 -5.75 18.48
N THR A 113 6.33 -6.15 17.26
CA THR A 113 7.50 -6.96 16.95
C THR A 113 8.78 -6.23 17.34
N ASP A 114 8.93 -4.95 16.92
CA ASP A 114 10.11 -4.15 17.21
C ASP A 114 10.31 -3.97 18.73
N LYS A 115 9.25 -3.58 19.46
CA LYS A 115 9.31 -3.43 20.93
C LYS A 115 9.60 -4.74 21.65
N THR A 116 9.01 -5.84 21.22
CA THR A 116 9.25 -7.15 21.83
C THR A 116 10.71 -7.57 21.63
N ARG A 117 11.25 -7.39 20.44
CA ARG A 117 12.66 -7.69 20.16
C ARG A 117 13.62 -6.83 20.98
N GLU A 118 13.31 -5.53 21.08
CA GLU A 118 14.09 -4.60 21.94
C GLU A 118 14.11 -5.06 23.40
N VAL A 119 12.96 -5.39 23.99
CA VAL A 119 12.87 -5.88 25.38
C VAL A 119 13.61 -7.19 25.60
N LEU A 120 13.61 -8.07 24.60
CA LEU A 120 14.30 -9.36 24.65
C LEU A 120 15.80 -9.26 24.28
N GLY A 121 16.31 -8.08 23.96
CA GLY A 121 17.69 -7.87 23.52
C GLY A 121 18.03 -8.56 22.20
N LEU A 122 17.03 -8.75 21.32
CA LEU A 122 17.21 -9.37 20.02
C LEU A 122 17.48 -8.30 18.95
N GLU A 123 18.29 -8.66 17.96
CA GLU A 123 18.56 -7.80 16.82
C GLU A 123 17.26 -7.40 16.07
N PRO A 124 17.21 -6.19 15.45
CA PRO A 124 16.11 -5.81 14.58
C PRO A 124 15.80 -6.86 13.52
N THR A 125 14.54 -6.95 13.09
CA THR A 125 14.13 -7.90 12.05
C THR A 125 14.04 -7.24 10.69
N ASP A 126 14.36 -7.98 9.65
CA ASP A 126 14.23 -7.62 8.24
C ASP A 126 12.93 -8.15 7.59
N ILE A 127 12.09 -8.79 8.40
CA ILE A 127 10.80 -9.37 7.94
C ILE A 127 9.87 -8.31 7.29
N PHE A 128 9.97 -7.07 7.75
CA PHE A 128 9.16 -5.96 7.24
C PHE A 128 9.96 -5.12 6.25
N ARG A 129 9.37 -4.84 5.10
CA ARG A 129 9.95 -3.96 4.10
C ARG A 129 9.96 -2.51 4.58
N ARG A 130 11.14 -1.92 4.62
CA ARG A 130 11.38 -0.50 4.95
C ARG A 130 12.33 0.07 3.90
N PRO A 131 11.83 0.28 2.66
CA PRO A 131 12.69 0.74 1.59
C PRO A 131 13.22 2.15 1.90
N ASN A 132 14.52 2.30 1.94
CA ASN A 132 15.21 3.58 1.99
C ASN A 132 16.03 3.71 0.73
N GLN A 133 15.92 4.83 0.06
CA GLN A 133 16.77 5.13 -1.08
C GLN A 133 18.07 5.73 -0.57
N ASN A 134 19.19 5.08 -0.87
CA ASN A 134 20.48 5.71 -0.67
C ASN A 134 20.55 6.95 -1.57
N ASP A 135 20.46 8.13 -0.98
CA ASP A 135 20.52 9.39 -1.72
C ASP A 135 21.96 9.60 -2.23
N THR A 136 22.19 9.19 -3.47
CA THR A 136 23.45 9.48 -4.16
C THR A 136 23.42 10.84 -4.87
N SER A 137 22.26 11.53 -4.84
CA SER A 137 22.12 12.85 -5.44
C SER A 137 22.72 13.92 -4.54
N LYS A 138 23.57 14.80 -5.10
CA LYS A 138 24.05 16.00 -4.41
C LYS A 138 23.00 17.13 -4.37
N LYS A 139 21.74 16.85 -4.71
CA LYS A 139 20.64 17.82 -4.74
C LYS A 139 20.14 18.10 -3.33
N GLY A 140 19.92 19.37 -3.01
CA GLY A 140 19.27 19.76 -1.76
C GLY A 140 17.85 19.17 -1.62
N TYR A 141 17.32 19.19 -0.42
CA TYR A 141 15.94 18.77 -0.13
C TYR A 141 14.97 19.93 -0.35
N THR A 142 13.79 19.64 -0.85
CA THR A 142 12.66 20.57 -0.87
C THR A 142 12.17 20.84 0.56
N LEU A 143 11.36 21.89 0.74
CA LEU A 143 10.80 22.21 2.05
C LEU A 143 9.98 21.02 2.62
N ALA A 144 9.13 20.39 1.80
CA ALA A 144 8.34 19.23 2.20
C ALA A 144 9.24 18.06 2.66
N GLN A 145 10.28 17.75 1.90
CA GLN A 145 11.25 16.69 2.25
C GLN A 145 11.96 16.97 3.57
N LYS A 146 12.34 18.22 3.83
CA LYS A 146 12.94 18.63 5.11
C LYS A 146 11.94 18.54 6.27
N MET A 147 10.69 18.95 6.06
CA MET A 147 9.66 18.90 7.10
C MET A 147 9.35 17.46 7.51
N VAL A 148 9.18 16.57 6.54
CA VAL A 148 8.97 15.14 6.82
C VAL A 148 10.23 14.54 7.46
N GLY A 149 11.41 14.84 6.94
CA GLY A 149 12.68 14.41 7.51
C GLY A 149 12.83 14.82 8.98
N LYS A 150 12.54 16.08 9.29
CA LYS A 150 12.55 16.57 10.69
C LYS A 150 11.60 15.80 11.59
N ALA A 151 10.39 15.47 11.10
CA ALA A 151 9.43 14.65 11.84
C ALA A 151 9.91 13.21 12.05
N CYS A 152 10.76 12.70 11.16
CA CYS A 152 11.41 11.39 11.26
C CYS A 152 12.74 11.42 12.03
N GLY A 153 13.23 12.59 12.44
CA GLY A 153 14.51 12.73 13.12
C GLY A 153 15.73 12.70 12.19
N VAL A 154 15.55 12.95 10.89
CA VAL A 154 16.61 13.01 9.87
C VAL A 154 16.60 14.35 9.13
N GLU A 155 17.66 14.68 8.39
CA GLU A 155 17.78 15.96 7.68
C GLU A 155 16.72 16.15 6.60
N GLY A 156 16.40 15.09 5.90
CA GLY A 156 15.39 15.07 4.82
C GLY A 156 15.12 13.66 4.33
N VAL A 157 14.06 13.52 3.55
CA VAL A 157 13.66 12.25 2.95
C VAL A 157 13.47 12.38 1.43
N ARG A 158 13.59 11.29 0.70
CA ARG A 158 13.36 11.28 -0.75
C ARG A 158 12.05 10.58 -1.09
N PRO A 159 11.47 10.82 -2.28
CA PRO A 159 10.35 10.04 -2.77
C PRO A 159 10.69 8.54 -2.83
N GLY A 160 9.85 7.71 -2.22
CA GLY A 160 10.07 6.27 -2.12
C GLY A 160 10.73 5.81 -0.82
N ASP A 161 11.25 6.72 0.02
CA ASP A 161 11.74 6.37 1.34
C ASP A 161 10.58 5.97 2.26
N TYR A 162 10.79 4.90 3.03
CA TYR A 162 9.90 4.56 4.12
C TYR A 162 10.08 5.53 5.29
N CYS A 163 8.98 6.10 5.78
CA CYS A 163 9.00 7.15 6.80
C CYS A 163 8.03 6.84 7.94
N GLU A 164 8.48 7.04 9.18
CA GLU A 164 7.65 7.00 10.39
C GLU A 164 7.70 8.36 11.11
N PRO A 165 6.99 9.39 10.60
CA PRO A 165 7.04 10.72 11.16
C PRO A 165 6.31 10.80 12.51
N ARG A 166 6.90 11.48 13.49
CA ARG A 166 6.24 11.81 14.74
C ARG A 166 5.36 13.05 14.52
N MET A 167 4.05 12.82 14.47
CA MET A 167 3.07 13.88 14.25
C MET A 167 2.76 14.61 15.55
N SER A 168 2.88 15.95 15.56
CA SER A 168 2.47 16.80 16.68
C SER A 168 0.99 17.19 16.63
N THR A 169 0.40 17.21 15.44
CA THR A 169 -0.98 17.64 15.20
C THR A 169 -1.61 16.80 14.11
N ALA A 170 -2.80 16.30 14.35
CA ALA A 170 -3.66 15.69 13.34
C ALA A 170 -4.97 16.49 13.26
N VAL A 171 -5.42 16.79 12.04
CA VAL A 171 -6.66 17.53 11.79
C VAL A 171 -7.61 16.62 11.01
N SER A 172 -8.83 16.49 11.54
CA SER A 172 -9.92 15.78 10.87
C SER A 172 -11.10 16.72 10.70
N TYR A 173 -11.69 16.75 9.52
CA TYR A 173 -12.91 17.50 9.26
C TYR A 173 -14.11 16.57 9.32
N THR A 174 -15.08 16.89 10.17
CA THR A 174 -16.32 16.13 10.33
C THR A 174 -17.43 16.56 9.38
N HIS A 175 -17.28 17.72 8.75
CA HIS A 175 -18.21 18.26 7.77
C HIS A 175 -17.49 18.58 6.47
N LEU A 176 -17.81 17.82 5.43
CA LEU A 176 -17.59 18.18 4.05
C LEU A 176 -18.96 18.61 3.53
N THR A 177 -19.16 19.91 3.46
CA THR A 177 -20.30 20.50 2.73
C THR A 177 -20.10 20.39 1.24
#